data_7a319275991857ca27ea8b668f43cfc9
#
_entry.id   7a319275991857ca27ea8b668f43cfc9
#
_cell.length_a   1.000
_cell.length_b   1.000
_cell.length_c   1.000
_cell.angle_alpha   90.00
_cell.angle_beta   90.00
_cell.angle_gamma   90.00
#
_symmetry.space_group_name_H-M   'P 1'
#
loop_
_entity.id
_entity.type
_entity.pdbx_description
1 polymer ?
#
loop_
_entity_poly.entity_id
_entity_poly.type
_entity_poly.pdbx_seq_one_letter_code
_entity_poly.pdbx_strand_id
1 'polypeptide(L)'
;MKLNIKQSLFGAALMAVGVSAQAETITLKVEHFLGPQTIQHTTMLGEWCKNIERDSKGRLNCQIYHSMQLGGKPPQLFDQVKDGIADVGWTVAGYSGTRFARLQVFELPFMMTNAEATSRALWTYAEKYATEEFKDVKMLAVHVHGPGQIFTREAPITKLEDFKGKKLRGPTKQVTDLLKDLGATPVGMPVPAVPEALSKGVIDGAVIPYEVAPGLKVNELTKFTSEPDPSFNALYTTVFVMPMNKAKYESLPADLKAVIDKNSGLEYSAFMGKTQAGADAPAKKVFQATAGHTIT
;
A
#
# COMPACT_ATOMS: atom_id res chain seq x y z
N MET A 1 -26.19 -35.30 85.31
CA MET A 1 -26.41 -34.10 84.46
C MET A 1 -25.47 -34.20 83.30
N LYS A 2 -25.92 -34.64 82.15
CA LYS A 2 -25.07 -34.91 80.96
C LYS A 2 -25.26 -33.74 79.96
N LEU A 3 -24.20 -33.03 79.65
CA LEU A 3 -24.19 -31.93 78.71
C LEU A 3 -23.75 -32.46 77.32
N ASN A 4 -24.64 -32.38 76.34
CA ASN A 4 -24.36 -32.72 74.93
C ASN A 4 -23.90 -31.47 74.19
N ILE A 5 -22.66 -31.49 73.74
CA ILE A 5 -22.11 -30.48 72.86
C ILE A 5 -22.29 -30.97 71.41
N LYS A 6 -23.19 -30.31 70.64
CA LYS A 6 -23.31 -30.52 69.20
C LYS A 6 -22.23 -29.66 68.50
N GLN A 7 -21.30 -30.29 67.83
CA GLN A 7 -20.35 -29.64 66.92
C GLN A 7 -21.05 -29.30 65.62
N SER A 8 -21.17 -28.02 65.31
CA SER A 8 -21.59 -27.51 63.99
C SER A 8 -20.38 -27.37 63.11
N LEU A 9 -20.22 -28.22 62.12
CA LEU A 9 -19.23 -28.04 61.02
C LEU A 9 -19.77 -26.96 60.06
N PHE A 10 -19.15 -25.78 60.08
CA PHE A 10 -19.35 -24.75 59.05
C PHE A 10 -18.40 -25.07 57.89
N GLY A 11 -18.90 -25.58 56.81
CA GLY A 11 -18.19 -25.77 55.53
C GLY A 11 -18.00 -24.41 54.84
N ALA A 12 -16.81 -23.88 54.84
CA ALA A 12 -16.44 -22.72 54.05
C ALA A 12 -16.26 -23.15 52.58
N ALA A 13 -17.27 -22.91 51.72
CA ALA A 13 -17.11 -23.02 50.25
C ALA A 13 -16.29 -21.84 49.77
N LEU A 14 -14.99 -22.07 49.42
CA LEU A 14 -14.19 -21.13 48.64
C LEU A 14 -14.79 -21.04 47.23
N MET A 15 -15.54 -19.99 46.95
CA MET A 15 -15.82 -19.60 45.57
C MET A 15 -14.53 -19.03 44.96
N ALA A 16 -13.86 -19.81 44.13
CA ALA A 16 -12.81 -19.30 43.25
C ALA A 16 -13.46 -18.38 42.20
N VAL A 17 -13.46 -17.08 42.48
CA VAL A 17 -13.81 -16.07 41.47
C VAL A 17 -12.64 -16.08 40.47
N GLY A 18 -12.85 -16.78 39.36
CA GLY A 18 -11.96 -16.73 38.19
C GLY A 18 -12.00 -15.30 37.64
N VAL A 19 -11.02 -14.49 38.02
CA VAL A 19 -10.75 -13.22 37.33
C VAL A 19 -10.29 -13.61 35.95
N SER A 20 -11.18 -13.58 34.97
CA SER A 20 -10.82 -13.60 33.58
C SER A 20 -10.02 -12.31 33.32
N ALA A 21 -8.70 -12.42 33.35
CA ALA A 21 -7.83 -11.33 32.90
C ALA A 21 -8.20 -11.09 31.43
N GLN A 22 -8.99 -10.05 31.19
CA GLN A 22 -9.30 -9.60 29.84
C GLN A 22 -7.97 -9.17 29.23
N ALA A 23 -7.47 -9.96 28.28
CA ALA A 23 -6.21 -9.66 27.62
C ALA A 23 -6.33 -8.27 26.99
N GLU A 24 -5.41 -7.38 27.34
CA GLU A 24 -5.39 -6.01 26.83
C GLU A 24 -5.36 -6.02 25.28
N THR A 25 -6.27 -5.25 24.67
CA THR A 25 -6.32 -5.10 23.22
C THR A 25 -5.18 -4.20 22.77
N ILE A 26 -4.36 -4.68 21.84
CA ILE A 26 -3.28 -3.94 21.21
C ILE A 26 -3.80 -3.29 19.95
N THR A 27 -3.81 -1.95 19.90
CA THR A 27 -4.19 -1.18 18.71
C THR A 27 -2.93 -0.86 17.92
N LEU A 28 -2.91 -1.28 16.63
CA LEU A 28 -1.85 -0.96 15.68
C LEU A 28 -2.18 0.34 14.94
N LYS A 29 -1.25 1.27 14.92
CA LYS A 29 -1.31 2.48 14.09
C LYS A 29 -0.86 2.13 12.68
N VAL A 30 -1.78 2.16 11.71
CA VAL A 30 -1.53 1.83 10.30
C VAL A 30 -1.61 3.12 9.49
N GLU A 31 -0.53 3.52 8.80
CA GLU A 31 -0.50 4.77 8.06
C GLU A 31 -0.30 4.56 6.55
N HIS A 32 -0.97 5.42 5.76
CA HIS A 32 -0.76 5.54 4.32
C HIS A 32 -1.02 6.98 3.82
N PHE A 33 -0.59 7.26 2.58
CA PHE A 33 -0.59 8.62 2.01
C PHE A 33 -1.81 8.95 1.14
N LEU A 34 -2.72 8.01 0.90
CA LEU A 34 -3.92 8.22 0.07
C LEU A 34 -5.14 8.62 0.93
N GLY A 35 -6.22 9.05 0.27
CA GLY A 35 -7.47 9.41 0.93
C GLY A 35 -8.25 8.20 1.48
N PRO A 36 -9.24 8.43 2.37
CA PRO A 36 -9.96 7.36 3.06
C PRO A 36 -10.96 6.59 2.18
N GLN A 37 -11.26 7.08 0.97
CA GLN A 37 -12.18 6.40 0.05
C GLN A 37 -11.46 5.48 -0.95
N THR A 38 -10.12 5.42 -0.89
CA THR A 38 -9.34 4.59 -1.80
C THR A 38 -9.41 3.11 -1.44
N ILE A 39 -9.24 2.26 -2.44
CA ILE A 39 -9.26 0.79 -2.25
C ILE A 39 -8.13 0.32 -1.32
N GLN A 40 -7.04 1.07 -1.24
CA GLN A 40 -5.95 0.82 -0.30
C GLN A 40 -6.43 0.96 1.14
N HIS A 41 -7.20 2.00 1.44
CA HIS A 41 -7.76 2.21 2.78
C HIS A 41 -8.87 1.22 3.09
N THR A 42 -9.88 1.14 2.21
CA THR A 42 -11.14 0.43 2.50
C THR A 42 -11.02 -1.08 2.41
N THR A 43 -10.27 -1.58 1.42
CA THR A 43 -10.19 -3.00 1.12
C THR A 43 -8.83 -3.57 1.49
N MET A 44 -7.72 -3.03 0.97
CA MET A 44 -6.42 -3.64 1.22
C MET A 44 -6.08 -3.62 2.71
N LEU A 45 -5.87 -2.45 3.29
CA LEU A 45 -5.55 -2.31 4.72
C LEU A 45 -6.75 -2.62 5.61
N GLY A 46 -7.97 -2.24 5.19
CA GLY A 46 -9.19 -2.51 5.95
C GLY A 46 -9.47 -4.00 6.15
N GLU A 47 -9.32 -4.83 5.12
CA GLU A 47 -9.48 -6.28 5.25
C GLU A 47 -8.35 -6.92 6.07
N TRP A 48 -7.11 -6.44 5.92
CA TRP A 48 -6.01 -6.89 6.77
C TRP A 48 -6.32 -6.65 8.24
N CYS A 49 -6.77 -5.45 8.60
CA CYS A 49 -7.15 -5.09 9.95
C CYS A 49 -8.29 -5.97 10.50
N LYS A 50 -9.34 -6.19 9.71
CA LYS A 50 -10.44 -7.09 10.09
C LYS A 50 -9.97 -8.53 10.29
N ASN A 51 -9.07 -9.01 9.44
CA ASN A 51 -8.54 -10.36 9.53
C ASN A 51 -7.70 -10.56 10.79
N ILE A 52 -6.80 -9.64 11.12
CA ILE A 52 -6.00 -9.75 12.36
C ILE A 52 -6.87 -9.59 13.62
N GLU A 53 -7.89 -8.74 13.59
CA GLU A 53 -8.86 -8.62 14.69
C GLU A 53 -9.63 -9.93 14.91
N ARG A 54 -10.20 -10.49 13.85
CA ARG A 54 -10.92 -11.78 13.90
C ARG A 54 -10.02 -12.92 14.39
N ASP A 55 -8.83 -13.05 13.79
CA ASP A 55 -7.92 -14.17 14.06
C ASP A 55 -7.26 -14.07 15.44
N SER A 56 -7.10 -12.85 15.97
CA SER A 56 -6.64 -12.61 17.35
C SER A 56 -7.75 -12.64 18.39
N LYS A 57 -9.00 -12.85 17.98
CA LYS A 57 -10.19 -12.76 18.86
C LYS A 57 -10.32 -11.40 19.55
N GLY A 58 -10.06 -10.32 18.80
CA GLY A 58 -10.15 -8.93 19.28
C GLY A 58 -8.94 -8.44 20.10
N ARG A 59 -7.87 -9.24 20.23
CA ARG A 59 -6.66 -8.84 20.95
C ARG A 59 -5.73 -7.93 20.12
N LEU A 60 -5.87 -7.95 18.78
CA LEU A 60 -5.28 -6.98 17.86
C LEU A 60 -6.40 -6.23 17.16
N ASN A 61 -6.28 -4.94 17.04
CA ASN A 61 -7.07 -4.12 16.14
C ASN A 61 -6.19 -3.07 15.46
N CYS A 62 -6.78 -2.30 14.52
CA CYS A 62 -6.06 -1.22 13.85
C CYS A 62 -6.78 0.11 14.05
N GLN A 63 -5.97 1.18 14.04
CA GLN A 63 -6.40 2.52 13.69
C GLN A 63 -5.68 2.92 12.42
N ILE A 64 -6.44 3.10 11.31
CA ILE A 64 -5.87 3.47 10.02
C ILE A 64 -5.84 4.99 9.89
N TYR A 65 -4.64 5.53 9.69
CA TYR A 65 -4.34 6.95 9.46
C TYR A 65 -4.10 7.16 7.97
N HIS A 66 -5.02 7.83 7.30
CA HIS A 66 -4.93 8.15 5.88
C HIS A 66 -4.24 9.52 5.65
N SER A 67 -3.83 9.81 4.41
CA SER A 67 -3.34 11.13 4.00
C SER A 67 -2.22 11.68 4.88
N MET A 68 -1.34 10.81 5.41
CA MET A 68 -0.23 11.20 6.31
C MET A 68 -0.70 11.90 7.59
N GLN A 69 -1.80 11.45 8.21
CA GLN A 69 -2.36 12.09 9.42
C GLN A 69 -1.43 12.04 10.64
N LEU A 70 -0.47 11.11 10.70
CA LEU A 70 0.57 11.12 11.73
C LEU A 70 1.69 12.13 11.46
N GLY A 71 1.56 12.89 10.36
CA GLY A 71 2.49 13.94 9.95
C GLY A 71 3.47 13.51 8.86
N GLY A 72 4.34 14.43 8.46
CA GLY A 72 5.36 14.19 7.44
C GLY A 72 4.79 14.17 6.01
N LYS A 73 5.58 13.57 5.10
CA LYS A 73 5.28 13.42 3.66
C LYS A 73 5.50 11.98 3.24
N PRO A 74 4.91 11.50 2.12
CA PRO A 74 5.03 10.11 1.68
C PRO A 74 6.47 9.53 1.64
N PRO A 75 7.52 10.29 1.27
CA PRO A 75 8.90 9.79 1.36
C PRO A 75 9.40 9.43 2.76
N GLN A 76 8.76 9.97 3.81
CA GLN A 76 9.16 9.74 5.21
C GLN A 76 8.44 8.54 5.84
N LEU A 77 7.40 7.98 5.18
CA LEU A 77 6.52 6.97 5.77
C LEU A 77 7.27 5.70 6.21
N PHE A 78 8.25 5.25 5.43
CA PHE A 78 9.05 4.10 5.82
C PHE A 78 9.85 4.38 7.12
N ASP A 79 10.48 5.55 7.21
CA ASP A 79 11.24 5.92 8.41
C ASP A 79 10.31 6.13 9.61
N GLN A 80 9.10 6.65 9.42
CA GLN A 80 8.09 6.73 10.48
C GLN A 80 7.72 5.35 11.05
N VAL A 81 7.63 4.33 10.19
CA VAL A 81 7.42 2.95 10.66
C VAL A 81 8.65 2.42 11.39
N LYS A 82 9.84 2.60 10.80
CA LYS A 82 11.11 2.17 11.42
C LYS A 82 11.28 2.79 12.83
N ASP A 83 10.97 4.07 12.96
CA ASP A 83 11.15 4.84 14.20
C ASP A 83 9.95 4.72 15.18
N GLY A 84 8.89 3.97 14.83
CA GLY A 84 7.75 3.66 15.70
C GLY A 84 6.69 4.78 15.82
N ILE A 85 6.71 5.78 14.94
CA ILE A 85 5.61 6.78 14.82
C ILE A 85 4.33 6.10 14.35
N ALA A 86 4.44 5.26 13.30
CA ALA A 86 3.43 4.29 12.90
C ALA A 86 3.90 2.87 13.22
N ASP A 87 2.97 1.96 13.56
CA ASP A 87 3.29 0.55 13.76
C ASP A 87 3.38 -0.20 12.41
N VAL A 88 2.55 0.17 11.44
CA VAL A 88 2.51 -0.38 10.08
C VAL A 88 2.38 0.75 9.08
N GLY A 89 3.05 0.64 7.94
CA GLY A 89 2.92 1.59 6.84
C GLY A 89 2.63 0.89 5.51
N TRP A 90 2.00 1.60 4.59
CA TRP A 90 1.88 1.19 3.20
C TRP A 90 2.39 2.32 2.31
N THR A 91 3.46 2.07 1.55
CA THR A 91 4.13 3.10 0.75
C THR A 91 4.75 2.56 -0.53
N VAL A 92 5.08 3.46 -1.45
CA VAL A 92 5.86 3.16 -2.66
C VAL A 92 7.33 2.97 -2.26
N ALA A 93 7.93 1.84 -2.64
CA ALA A 93 9.33 1.54 -2.34
C ALA A 93 10.28 2.66 -2.81
N GLY A 94 10.08 3.15 -4.03
CA GLY A 94 10.90 4.21 -4.64
C GLY A 94 10.78 5.59 -3.97
N TYR A 95 9.79 5.82 -3.11
CA TYR A 95 9.71 7.07 -2.33
C TYR A 95 10.81 7.17 -1.26
N SER A 96 11.35 6.03 -0.82
CA SER A 96 12.48 5.95 0.12
C SER A 96 13.86 6.02 -0.58
N GLY A 97 13.91 6.56 -1.79
CA GLY A 97 15.14 6.70 -2.56
C GLY A 97 15.73 5.35 -3.01
N THR A 98 16.99 5.11 -2.69
CA THR A 98 17.72 3.89 -3.10
C THR A 98 17.60 2.74 -2.10
N ARG A 99 16.82 2.88 -1.04
CA ARG A 99 16.68 1.85 0.02
C ARG A 99 16.30 0.49 -0.54
N PHE A 100 15.35 0.44 -1.48
CA PHE A 100 14.82 -0.77 -2.09
C PHE A 100 15.36 -1.01 -3.50
N ALA A 101 16.67 -0.84 -3.68
CA ALA A 101 17.31 -0.92 -5.01
C ALA A 101 17.09 -2.27 -5.71
N ARG A 102 17.05 -3.38 -4.96
CA ARG A 102 16.82 -4.72 -5.53
C ARG A 102 15.39 -4.91 -5.99
N LEU A 103 14.41 -4.37 -5.25
CA LEU A 103 13.00 -4.48 -5.64
C LEU A 103 12.68 -3.69 -6.91
N GLN A 104 13.47 -2.67 -7.22
CA GLN A 104 13.26 -1.79 -8.38
C GLN A 104 13.37 -2.53 -9.73
N VAL A 105 13.95 -3.72 -9.77
CA VAL A 105 13.97 -4.56 -10.99
C VAL A 105 12.56 -4.86 -11.49
N PHE A 106 11.56 -4.92 -10.59
CA PHE A 106 10.17 -5.14 -10.96
C PHE A 106 9.48 -3.90 -11.54
N GLU A 107 10.12 -2.73 -11.50
CA GLU A 107 9.66 -1.49 -12.14
C GLU A 107 10.23 -1.28 -13.55
N LEU A 108 11.08 -2.19 -14.03
CA LEU A 108 11.62 -2.12 -15.38
C LEU A 108 10.49 -2.25 -16.42
N PRO A 109 10.59 -1.55 -17.56
CA PRO A 109 9.59 -1.62 -18.61
C PRO A 109 9.30 -3.06 -19.02
N PHE A 110 8.02 -3.36 -19.24
CA PHE A 110 7.52 -4.66 -19.71
C PHE A 110 7.75 -5.85 -18.76
N MET A 111 8.28 -5.61 -17.56
CA MET A 111 8.59 -6.67 -16.59
C MET A 111 7.32 -7.29 -15.99
N MET A 112 6.26 -6.52 -15.82
CA MET A 112 5.02 -7.01 -15.25
C MET A 112 4.23 -7.84 -16.28
N THR A 113 3.77 -9.04 -15.86
CA THR A 113 2.82 -9.86 -16.63
C THR A 113 1.37 -9.54 -16.26
N ASN A 114 1.03 -9.71 -14.99
CA ASN A 114 -0.19 -9.22 -14.34
C ASN A 114 0.14 -8.96 -12.87
N ALA A 115 -0.63 -8.08 -12.22
CA ALA A 115 -0.27 -7.61 -10.88
C ALA A 115 -0.28 -8.72 -9.82
N GLU A 116 -1.19 -9.70 -9.88
CA GLU A 116 -1.23 -10.82 -8.93
C GLU A 116 0.02 -11.69 -9.05
N ALA A 117 0.32 -12.19 -10.25
CA ALA A 117 1.48 -13.06 -10.48
C ALA A 117 2.81 -12.32 -10.22
N THR A 118 2.90 -11.06 -10.65
CA THR A 118 4.08 -10.23 -10.41
C THR A 118 4.29 -9.96 -8.91
N SER A 119 3.23 -9.74 -8.14
CA SER A 119 3.32 -9.57 -6.68
C SER A 119 3.76 -10.84 -5.96
N ARG A 120 3.34 -12.03 -6.42
CA ARG A 120 3.85 -13.33 -5.94
C ARG A 120 5.34 -13.48 -6.20
N ALA A 121 5.76 -13.19 -7.43
CA ALA A 121 7.18 -13.26 -7.82
C ALA A 121 8.01 -12.25 -7.02
N LEU A 122 7.50 -11.03 -6.84
CA LEU A 122 8.15 -9.97 -6.05
C LEU A 122 8.33 -10.37 -4.59
N TRP A 123 7.32 -10.99 -3.96
CA TRP A 123 7.44 -11.49 -2.59
C TRP A 123 8.54 -12.55 -2.48
N THR A 124 8.49 -13.57 -3.36
CA THR A 124 9.50 -14.65 -3.38
C THR A 124 10.92 -14.12 -3.63
N TYR A 125 11.02 -13.11 -4.51
CA TYR A 125 12.30 -12.43 -4.78
C TYR A 125 12.79 -11.64 -3.56
N ALA A 126 11.88 -10.90 -2.90
CA ALA A 126 12.21 -10.11 -1.72
C ALA A 126 12.72 -10.97 -0.56
N GLU A 127 12.05 -12.10 -0.28
CA GLU A 127 12.49 -13.06 0.75
C GLU A 127 13.90 -13.62 0.47
N LYS A 128 14.25 -13.82 -0.80
CA LYS A 128 15.52 -14.42 -1.16
C LYS A 128 16.65 -13.42 -1.33
N TYR A 129 16.38 -12.26 -1.88
CA TYR A 129 17.41 -11.34 -2.35
C TYR A 129 17.39 -9.94 -1.74
N ALA A 130 16.33 -9.54 -1.05
CA ALA A 130 16.15 -8.19 -0.53
C ALA A 130 15.98 -8.12 1.00
N THR A 131 16.32 -9.16 1.75
CA THR A 131 16.19 -9.22 3.22
C THR A 131 16.92 -8.08 3.92
N GLU A 132 18.10 -7.69 3.42
CA GLU A 132 18.88 -6.57 3.97
C GLU A 132 18.14 -5.22 3.82
N GLU A 133 17.30 -5.06 2.81
CA GLU A 133 16.51 -3.84 2.60
C GLU A 133 15.40 -3.67 3.65
N PHE A 134 15.04 -4.78 4.33
CA PHE A 134 14.01 -4.83 5.38
C PHE A 134 14.58 -5.09 6.79
N LYS A 135 15.89 -5.10 6.98
CA LYS A 135 16.52 -5.49 8.27
C LYS A 135 16.03 -4.69 9.49
N ASP A 136 15.62 -3.44 9.28
CA ASP A 136 15.18 -2.52 10.33
C ASP A 136 13.66 -2.59 10.60
N VAL A 137 12.92 -3.38 9.81
CA VAL A 137 11.47 -3.55 9.92
C VAL A 137 11.08 -5.03 9.72
N LYS A 138 9.85 -5.39 10.06
CA LYS A 138 9.22 -6.64 9.63
C LYS A 138 8.53 -6.40 8.29
N MET A 139 8.89 -7.14 7.26
CA MET A 139 8.19 -7.13 5.98
C MET A 139 6.85 -7.88 6.12
N LEU A 140 5.73 -7.22 5.87
CA LEU A 140 4.40 -7.84 5.87
C LEU A 140 3.93 -8.21 4.46
N ALA A 141 4.13 -7.31 3.50
CA ALA A 141 3.79 -7.53 2.09
C ALA A 141 4.63 -6.67 1.17
N VAL A 142 4.78 -7.12 -0.08
CA VAL A 142 5.27 -6.34 -1.22
C VAL A 142 4.41 -6.65 -2.44
N HIS A 143 4.03 -5.64 -3.20
CA HIS A 143 3.16 -5.84 -4.36
C HIS A 143 3.39 -4.78 -5.43
N VAL A 144 2.74 -4.96 -6.58
CA VAL A 144 2.69 -3.97 -7.66
C VAL A 144 1.24 -3.58 -7.97
N HIS A 145 1.04 -2.41 -8.59
CA HIS A 145 -0.26 -2.00 -9.15
C HIS A 145 -0.48 -2.58 -10.56
N GLY A 146 -1.66 -2.37 -11.15
CA GLY A 146 -1.97 -2.67 -12.54
C GLY A 146 -1.12 -1.87 -13.54
N PRO A 147 -1.36 -2.00 -14.86
CA PRO A 147 -0.63 -1.24 -15.87
C PRO A 147 -0.76 0.26 -15.67
N GLY A 148 0.37 0.97 -15.62
CA GLY A 148 0.35 2.43 -15.58
C GLY A 148 -0.03 3.03 -16.93
N GLN A 149 -0.82 4.12 -16.91
CA GLN A 149 -1.31 4.85 -18.05
C GLN A 149 -0.66 6.23 -18.14
N ILE A 150 -0.77 6.88 -19.31
CA ILE A 150 -0.22 8.22 -19.53
C ILE A 150 -1.39 9.22 -19.63
N PHE A 151 -1.51 10.12 -18.67
CA PHE A 151 -2.53 11.18 -18.65
C PHE A 151 -1.90 12.50 -19.02
N THR A 152 -2.50 13.21 -20.00
CA THR A 152 -1.99 14.51 -20.49
C THR A 152 -3.09 15.56 -20.60
N ARG A 153 -2.68 16.84 -20.47
CA ARG A 153 -3.59 17.99 -20.45
C ARG A 153 -4.00 18.45 -21.86
N GLU A 154 -3.08 18.55 -22.80
CA GLU A 154 -3.28 19.29 -24.03
C GLU A 154 -3.31 18.42 -25.30
N ALA A 155 -2.57 17.32 -25.32
CA ALA A 155 -2.50 16.42 -26.47
C ALA A 155 -2.18 15.00 -26.04
N PRO A 156 -2.73 13.97 -26.71
CA PRO A 156 -2.42 12.58 -26.43
C PRO A 156 -0.98 12.24 -26.79
N ILE A 157 -0.48 11.13 -26.27
CA ILE A 157 0.79 10.51 -26.66
C ILE A 157 0.45 9.23 -27.42
N THR A 158 0.59 9.26 -28.74
CA THR A 158 0.24 8.15 -29.65
C THR A 158 1.45 7.53 -30.33
N LYS A 159 2.60 8.20 -30.26
CA LYS A 159 3.87 7.77 -30.84
C LYS A 159 5.02 8.34 -30.04
N LEU A 160 6.23 7.81 -30.26
CA LEU A 160 7.43 8.17 -29.49
C LEU A 160 7.74 9.67 -29.56
N GLU A 161 7.55 10.30 -30.73
CA GLU A 161 7.82 11.72 -30.91
C GLU A 161 6.98 12.64 -30.03
N ASP A 162 5.78 12.18 -29.61
CA ASP A 162 4.84 12.96 -28.80
C ASP A 162 5.34 13.16 -27.37
N PHE A 163 6.30 12.36 -26.90
CA PHE A 163 6.96 12.55 -25.59
C PHE A 163 7.88 13.77 -25.58
N LYS A 164 8.43 14.16 -26.75
CA LYS A 164 9.45 15.20 -26.82
C LYS A 164 8.97 16.53 -26.24
N GLY A 165 9.71 17.02 -25.24
CA GLY A 165 9.43 18.29 -24.57
C GLY A 165 8.29 18.26 -23.56
N LYS A 166 7.55 17.14 -23.40
CA LYS A 166 6.49 17.01 -22.39
C LYS A 166 7.08 16.87 -21.00
N LYS A 167 6.63 17.70 -20.06
CA LYS A 167 6.96 17.56 -18.64
C LYS A 167 6.04 16.51 -18.03
N LEU A 168 6.51 15.28 -17.89
CA LEU A 168 5.72 14.17 -17.39
C LEU A 168 6.14 13.76 -15.98
N ARG A 169 5.18 13.64 -15.09
CA ARG A 169 5.46 13.13 -13.74
C ARG A 169 5.70 11.63 -13.77
N GLY A 170 6.80 11.20 -13.18
CA GLY A 170 7.08 9.79 -12.83
C GLY A 170 7.04 9.56 -11.32
N PRO A 171 6.58 8.36 -10.86
CA PRO A 171 6.50 8.02 -9.44
C PRO A 171 7.86 7.74 -8.79
N THR A 172 8.75 7.09 -9.50
CA THR A 172 10.03 6.55 -8.99
C THR A 172 11.18 6.90 -9.95
N LYS A 173 12.41 6.64 -9.51
CA LYS A 173 13.58 6.87 -10.34
C LYS A 173 13.52 6.07 -11.63
N GLN A 174 13.17 4.78 -11.57
CA GLN A 174 13.08 3.90 -12.75
C GLN A 174 12.09 4.44 -13.77
N VAL A 175 10.91 4.86 -13.32
CA VAL A 175 9.90 5.41 -14.22
C VAL A 175 10.28 6.81 -14.74
N THR A 176 10.98 7.63 -13.96
CA THR A 176 11.51 8.91 -14.46
C THR A 176 12.63 8.70 -15.48
N ASP A 177 13.49 7.71 -15.29
CA ASP A 177 14.52 7.33 -16.27
C ASP A 177 13.86 6.83 -17.57
N LEU A 178 12.85 5.95 -17.48
CA LEU A 178 12.07 5.51 -18.62
C LEU A 178 11.46 6.69 -19.40
N LEU A 179 10.81 7.63 -18.71
CA LEU A 179 10.19 8.79 -19.37
C LEU A 179 11.25 9.67 -20.06
N LYS A 180 12.44 9.79 -19.48
CA LYS A 180 13.57 10.48 -20.10
C LYS A 180 14.05 9.77 -21.36
N ASP A 181 14.19 8.46 -21.33
CA ASP A 181 14.64 7.65 -22.47
C ASP A 181 13.60 7.68 -23.62
N LEU A 182 12.30 7.82 -23.28
CA LEU A 182 11.25 8.07 -24.24
C LEU A 182 11.23 9.50 -24.82
N GLY A 183 12.07 10.41 -24.32
CA GLY A 183 12.22 11.78 -24.82
C GLY A 183 11.46 12.86 -24.05
N ALA A 184 10.78 12.51 -22.96
CA ALA A 184 10.11 13.48 -22.10
C ALA A 184 11.10 14.21 -21.18
N THR A 185 10.62 15.28 -20.54
CA THR A 185 11.26 15.93 -19.40
C THR A 185 10.60 15.41 -18.12
N PRO A 186 11.21 14.43 -17.42
CA PRO A 186 10.56 13.83 -16.28
C PRO A 186 10.58 14.73 -15.04
N VAL A 187 9.50 14.68 -14.25
CA VAL A 187 9.38 15.36 -12.96
C VAL A 187 9.00 14.33 -11.90
N GLY A 188 9.93 14.01 -11.00
CA GLY A 188 9.70 13.05 -9.91
C GLY A 188 8.91 13.68 -8.77
N MET A 189 7.78 13.07 -8.37
CA MET A 189 7.04 13.48 -7.19
C MET A 189 6.08 12.38 -6.69
N PRO A 190 5.77 12.34 -5.37
CA PRO A 190 4.73 11.48 -4.84
C PRO A 190 3.36 11.80 -5.44
N VAL A 191 2.51 10.77 -5.58
CA VAL A 191 1.22 10.90 -6.27
C VAL A 191 0.27 11.95 -5.65
N PRO A 192 0.24 12.22 -4.32
CA PRO A 192 -0.62 13.28 -3.78
C PRO A 192 -0.29 14.70 -4.25
N ALA A 193 0.91 14.92 -4.79
CA ALA A 193 1.31 16.23 -5.33
C ALA A 193 0.87 16.45 -6.79
N VAL A 194 0.41 15.40 -7.47
CA VAL A 194 0.07 15.46 -8.91
C VAL A 194 -1.09 16.42 -9.22
N PRO A 195 -2.20 16.44 -8.45
CA PRO A 195 -3.30 17.36 -8.76
C PRO A 195 -2.88 18.83 -8.79
N GLU A 196 -2.10 19.24 -7.81
CA GLU A 196 -1.60 20.62 -7.74
C GLU A 196 -0.63 20.93 -8.89
N ALA A 197 0.27 19.99 -9.20
CA ALA A 197 1.25 20.14 -10.27
C ALA A 197 0.57 20.24 -11.67
N LEU A 198 -0.48 19.45 -11.92
CA LEU A 198 -1.30 19.53 -13.14
C LEU A 198 -2.07 20.85 -13.19
N SER A 199 -2.75 21.23 -12.10
CA SER A 199 -3.54 22.46 -12.04
C SER A 199 -2.70 23.70 -12.28
N LYS A 200 -1.49 23.77 -11.71
CA LYS A 200 -0.54 24.89 -11.88
C LYS A 200 0.27 24.84 -13.18
N GLY A 201 0.12 23.79 -14.01
CA GLY A 201 0.89 23.65 -15.24
C GLY A 201 2.40 23.39 -15.01
N VAL A 202 2.78 22.91 -13.82
CA VAL A 202 4.16 22.48 -13.53
C VAL A 202 4.53 21.25 -14.34
N ILE A 203 3.53 20.39 -14.58
CA ILE A 203 3.61 19.21 -15.44
C ILE A 203 2.53 19.26 -16.53
N ASP A 204 2.85 18.73 -17.70
CA ASP A 204 1.92 18.57 -18.83
C ASP A 204 1.08 17.31 -18.72
N GLY A 205 1.53 16.35 -17.90
CA GLY A 205 0.88 15.08 -17.69
C GLY A 205 1.57 14.25 -16.61
N ALA A 206 1.02 13.07 -16.37
CA ALA A 206 1.55 12.16 -15.37
C ALA A 206 1.35 10.70 -15.79
N VAL A 207 2.26 9.82 -15.41
CA VAL A 207 2.03 8.39 -15.49
C VAL A 207 1.51 7.88 -14.14
N ILE A 208 0.33 7.24 -14.17
CA ILE A 208 -0.45 6.80 -13.01
C ILE A 208 -1.29 5.57 -13.42
N PRO A 209 -1.56 4.56 -12.57
CA PRO A 209 -2.57 3.54 -12.87
C PRO A 209 -3.98 4.15 -12.79
N TYR A 210 -4.94 3.55 -13.49
CA TYR A 210 -6.32 4.04 -13.49
C TYR A 210 -6.92 4.09 -12.08
N GLU A 211 -6.68 3.09 -11.24
CA GLU A 211 -7.40 2.87 -9.98
C GLU A 211 -7.33 4.06 -9.01
N VAL A 212 -6.21 4.77 -8.96
CA VAL A 212 -6.01 5.92 -8.06
C VAL A 212 -6.37 7.25 -8.72
N ALA A 213 -6.39 7.31 -10.05
CA ALA A 213 -6.47 8.55 -10.81
C ALA A 213 -7.79 9.34 -10.59
N PRO A 214 -9.00 8.73 -10.52
CA PRO A 214 -10.23 9.46 -10.23
C PRO A 214 -10.24 10.10 -8.83
N GLY A 215 -9.73 9.39 -7.82
CA GLY A 215 -9.62 9.91 -6.45
C GLY A 215 -8.72 11.14 -6.34
N LEU A 216 -7.83 11.34 -7.30
CA LEU A 216 -6.95 12.49 -7.48
C LEU A 216 -7.51 13.52 -8.48
N LYS A 217 -8.73 13.32 -8.99
CA LYS A 217 -9.37 14.19 -10.01
C LYS A 217 -8.54 14.34 -11.29
N VAL A 218 -7.73 13.35 -11.64
CA VAL A 218 -6.91 13.39 -12.85
C VAL A 218 -7.78 13.45 -14.11
N ASN A 219 -8.94 12.81 -14.11
CA ASN A 219 -9.94 12.90 -15.17
C ASN A 219 -10.49 14.32 -15.41
N GLU A 220 -10.51 15.17 -14.37
CA GLU A 220 -10.93 16.58 -14.46
C GLU A 220 -9.76 17.50 -14.88
N LEU A 221 -8.52 17.10 -14.55
CA LEU A 221 -7.31 17.89 -14.75
C LEU A 221 -6.57 17.58 -16.06
N THR A 222 -6.96 16.49 -16.75
CA THR A 222 -6.40 16.07 -18.05
C THR A 222 -7.50 15.84 -19.06
N LYS A 223 -7.17 15.91 -20.35
CA LYS A 223 -8.12 15.68 -21.45
C LYS A 223 -7.86 14.38 -22.18
N PHE A 224 -6.69 13.78 -21.97
CA PHE A 224 -6.29 12.59 -22.72
C PHE A 224 -5.73 11.53 -21.79
N THR A 225 -6.10 10.29 -22.05
CA THR A 225 -5.39 9.10 -21.56
C THR A 225 -4.82 8.38 -22.77
N SER A 226 -3.52 8.12 -22.77
CA SER A 226 -2.90 7.26 -23.77
C SER A 226 -2.55 5.92 -23.11
N GLU A 227 -3.15 4.85 -23.64
CA GLU A 227 -2.90 3.50 -23.19
C GLU A 227 -1.75 2.90 -24.00
N PRO A 228 -0.77 2.22 -23.37
CA PRO A 228 0.22 1.45 -24.12
C PRO A 228 -0.43 0.38 -25.00
N ASP A 229 0.25 0.02 -26.08
CA ASP A 229 -0.21 -1.04 -27.00
C ASP A 229 -0.56 -2.31 -26.22
N PRO A 230 -1.73 -2.92 -26.43
CA PRO A 230 -2.19 -4.08 -25.69
C PRO A 230 -1.32 -5.35 -25.90
N SER A 231 -0.40 -5.35 -26.87
CA SER A 231 0.62 -6.39 -26.99
C SER A 231 1.61 -6.38 -25.83
N PHE A 232 1.74 -5.26 -25.11
CA PHE A 232 2.50 -5.13 -23.88
C PHE A 232 1.58 -5.31 -22.67
N ASN A 233 1.98 -6.13 -21.70
CA ASN A 233 1.20 -6.29 -20.47
C ASN A 233 1.19 -5.01 -19.64
N ALA A 234 2.31 -4.27 -19.61
CA ALA A 234 2.42 -2.96 -18.99
C ALA A 234 3.68 -2.24 -19.49
N LEU A 235 3.57 -0.93 -19.77
CA LEU A 235 4.74 -0.09 -20.00
C LEU A 235 5.56 0.02 -18.71
N TYR A 236 4.90 0.20 -17.56
CA TYR A 236 5.52 0.22 -16.25
C TYR A 236 4.51 -0.20 -15.17
N THR A 237 5.03 -0.58 -14.03
CA THR A 237 4.33 -0.67 -12.76
C THR A 237 5.20 -0.06 -11.66
N THR A 238 4.69 0.02 -10.44
CA THR A 238 5.41 0.55 -9.28
C THR A 238 5.36 -0.45 -8.13
N VAL A 239 6.47 -0.63 -7.44
CA VAL A 239 6.58 -1.50 -6.28
C VAL A 239 6.12 -0.78 -5.02
N PHE A 240 5.27 -1.46 -4.26
CA PHE A 240 4.83 -1.04 -2.92
C PHE A 240 5.39 -1.99 -1.87
N VAL A 241 5.59 -1.44 -0.68
CA VAL A 241 6.02 -2.18 0.50
C VAL A 241 5.07 -1.88 1.67
N MET A 242 4.82 -2.91 2.49
CA MET A 242 4.06 -2.80 3.73
C MET A 242 4.96 -3.24 4.89
N PRO A 243 5.79 -2.34 5.44
CA PRO A 243 6.61 -2.61 6.61
C PRO A 243 5.81 -2.50 7.91
N MET A 244 6.21 -3.28 8.92
CA MET A 244 5.81 -3.12 10.32
C MET A 244 7.02 -2.78 11.17
N ASN A 245 6.84 -1.92 12.18
CA ASN A 245 7.88 -1.61 13.14
C ASN A 245 8.40 -2.89 13.80
N LYS A 246 9.72 -3.10 13.74
CA LYS A 246 10.36 -4.32 14.20
C LYS A 246 10.20 -4.53 15.70
N ALA A 247 10.43 -3.49 16.50
CA ALA A 247 10.30 -3.57 17.95
C ALA A 247 8.84 -3.84 18.37
N LYS A 248 7.86 -3.23 17.68
CA LYS A 248 6.43 -3.50 17.90
C LYS A 248 6.10 -4.96 17.61
N TYR A 249 6.53 -5.50 16.45
CA TYR A 249 6.34 -6.91 16.14
C TYR A 249 7.01 -7.83 17.17
N GLU A 250 8.25 -7.53 17.56
CA GLU A 250 9.00 -8.34 18.53
C GLU A 250 8.36 -8.32 19.92
N SER A 251 7.71 -7.23 20.33
CA SER A 251 6.99 -7.10 21.60
C SER A 251 5.70 -7.90 21.69
N LEU A 252 5.15 -8.36 20.55
CA LEU A 252 3.90 -9.13 20.55
C LEU A 252 4.10 -10.52 21.15
N PRO A 253 3.13 -11.06 21.90
CA PRO A 253 3.09 -12.48 22.27
C PRO A 253 3.19 -13.40 21.05
N ALA A 254 3.73 -14.60 21.25
CA ALA A 254 3.98 -15.54 20.13
C ALA A 254 2.76 -15.88 19.31
N ASP A 255 1.61 -16.03 19.95
CA ASP A 255 0.33 -16.30 19.27
C ASP A 255 -0.16 -15.11 18.45
N LEU A 256 0.08 -13.87 18.89
CA LEU A 256 -0.25 -12.66 18.12
C LEU A 256 0.74 -12.43 16.98
N LYS A 257 2.03 -12.78 17.12
CA LYS A 257 2.98 -12.83 16.00
C LYS A 257 2.50 -13.80 14.92
N ALA A 258 2.03 -14.99 15.33
CA ALA A 258 1.48 -15.98 14.40
C ALA A 258 0.24 -15.44 13.64
N VAL A 259 -0.60 -14.62 14.29
CA VAL A 259 -1.73 -13.94 13.62
C VAL A 259 -1.22 -12.95 12.56
N ILE A 260 -0.23 -12.12 12.88
CA ILE A 260 0.38 -11.18 11.92
C ILE A 260 0.98 -11.96 10.74
N ASP A 261 1.80 -12.98 11.01
CA ASP A 261 2.46 -13.77 9.97
C ASP A 261 1.46 -14.50 9.05
N LYS A 262 0.38 -15.07 9.62
CA LYS A 262 -0.69 -15.72 8.86
C LYS A 262 -1.39 -14.77 7.88
N ASN A 263 -1.54 -13.51 8.25
CA ASN A 263 -2.23 -12.48 7.46
C ASN A 263 -1.26 -11.63 6.61
N SER A 264 -0.04 -12.11 6.41
CA SER A 264 1.03 -11.44 5.68
C SER A 264 1.64 -12.38 4.64
N GLY A 265 2.68 -11.93 3.94
CA GLY A 265 3.45 -12.81 3.08
C GLY A 265 2.92 -12.92 1.66
N LEU A 266 3.23 -14.06 1.03
CA LEU A 266 2.99 -14.33 -0.39
C LEU A 266 1.53 -14.13 -0.80
N GLU A 267 0.59 -14.76 -0.07
CA GLU A 267 -0.83 -14.71 -0.43
C GLU A 267 -1.43 -13.32 -0.24
N TYR A 268 -1.00 -12.60 0.80
CA TYR A 268 -1.45 -11.24 1.02
C TYR A 268 -0.83 -10.27 0.01
N SER A 269 0.42 -10.44 -0.38
CA SER A 269 1.06 -9.68 -1.46
C SER A 269 0.32 -9.86 -2.79
N ALA A 270 -0.04 -11.09 -3.13
CA ALA A 270 -0.84 -11.41 -4.31
C ALA A 270 -2.25 -10.79 -4.25
N PHE A 271 -2.91 -10.87 -3.10
CA PHE A 271 -4.22 -10.24 -2.87
C PHE A 271 -4.16 -8.73 -3.08
N MET A 272 -3.12 -8.05 -2.55
CA MET A 272 -2.95 -6.61 -2.73
C MET A 272 -2.79 -6.24 -4.21
N GLY A 273 -1.92 -6.93 -4.94
CA GLY A 273 -1.71 -6.68 -6.38
C GLY A 273 -2.97 -6.92 -7.20
N LYS A 274 -3.66 -8.04 -6.98
CA LYS A 274 -4.92 -8.37 -7.62
C LYS A 274 -6.01 -7.34 -7.34
N THR A 275 -6.16 -6.94 -6.08
CA THR A 275 -7.18 -6.00 -5.63
C THR A 275 -6.95 -4.62 -6.26
N GLN A 276 -5.70 -4.14 -6.26
CA GLN A 276 -5.36 -2.86 -6.83
C GLN A 276 -5.60 -2.83 -8.35
N ALA A 277 -5.09 -3.81 -9.09
CA ALA A 277 -5.32 -3.91 -10.54
C ALA A 277 -6.79 -4.15 -10.90
N GLY A 278 -7.54 -4.87 -10.06
CA GLY A 278 -8.98 -5.09 -10.26
C GLY A 278 -9.81 -3.81 -10.24
N ALA A 279 -9.31 -2.75 -9.60
CA ALA A 279 -9.97 -1.45 -9.56
C ALA A 279 -9.69 -0.56 -10.80
N ASP A 280 -8.78 -0.96 -11.70
CA ASP A 280 -8.50 -0.20 -12.93
C ASP A 280 -9.71 -0.13 -13.87
N ALA A 281 -10.43 -1.24 -14.06
CA ALA A 281 -11.57 -1.29 -14.98
C ALA A 281 -12.75 -0.38 -14.56
N PRO A 282 -13.22 -0.38 -13.31
CA PRO A 282 -14.21 0.59 -12.86
C PRO A 282 -13.71 2.04 -12.91
N ALA A 283 -12.43 2.29 -12.59
CA ALA A 283 -11.84 3.62 -12.67
C ALA A 283 -11.74 4.14 -14.12
N LYS A 284 -11.39 3.28 -15.09
CA LYS A 284 -11.39 3.63 -16.52
C LYS A 284 -12.77 4.12 -16.99
N LYS A 285 -13.87 3.54 -16.48
CA LYS A 285 -15.23 3.99 -16.79
C LYS A 285 -15.48 5.45 -16.38
N VAL A 286 -14.86 5.92 -15.30
CA VAL A 286 -14.96 7.33 -14.90
C VAL A 286 -14.38 8.23 -15.98
N PHE A 287 -13.22 7.90 -16.53
CA PHE A 287 -12.61 8.63 -17.64
C PHE A 287 -13.46 8.59 -18.91
N GLN A 288 -14.01 7.43 -19.25
CA GLN A 288 -14.94 7.26 -20.39
C GLN A 288 -16.20 8.12 -20.25
N ALA A 289 -16.69 8.33 -19.04
CA ALA A 289 -17.86 9.14 -18.73
C ALA A 289 -17.54 10.65 -18.56
N THR A 290 -16.26 11.02 -18.49
CA THR A 290 -15.85 12.42 -18.30
C THR A 290 -15.98 13.18 -19.63
N ALA A 291 -16.81 14.21 -19.66
CA ALA A 291 -17.04 15.02 -20.86
C ALA A 291 -15.73 15.66 -21.36
N GLY A 292 -15.42 15.50 -22.64
CA GLY A 292 -14.22 16.05 -23.27
C GLY A 292 -12.92 15.30 -22.97
N HIS A 293 -12.98 14.14 -22.30
CA HIS A 293 -11.84 13.25 -22.11
C HIS A 293 -11.77 12.19 -23.21
N THR A 294 -10.59 11.99 -23.79
CA THR A 294 -10.35 11.02 -24.87
C THR A 294 -9.36 9.95 -24.40
N ILE A 295 -9.67 8.69 -24.68
CA ILE A 295 -8.76 7.55 -24.44
C ILE A 295 -8.29 7.06 -25.82
N THR A 296 -6.96 6.97 -26.00
CA THR A 296 -6.30 6.52 -27.23
C THR A 296 -5.42 5.32 -26.96
#